data_f6cc1b881d4dc265c135ae1e35588a83
#
_entry.id   f6cc1b881d4dc265c135ae1e35588a83
#
_cell.length_a   1.000
_cell.length_b   1.000
_cell.length_c   1.000
_cell.angle_alpha   90.00
_cell.angle_beta   90.00
_cell.angle_gamma   90.00
#
_symmetry.space_group_name_H-M   'P 1'
#
loop_
_entity.id
_entity.type
_entity.pdbx_description
1 polymer ?
#
loop_
_entity_poly.entity_id
_entity_poly.type
_entity_poly.pdbx_seq_one_letter_code
_entity_poly.pdbx_strand_id
1 'polypeptide(L)'
;MYARSTTIHAPLLSIDAGIEHVRNTVMPALQGIEGFTGLSLLVDRSSGRCITTTAWQSEEAMHASAESVRPVRDRAAEIFGGSAQVEEWEIAVLHRDHRSRDGACVRATWVKVDPDQIDQGIDVYKTAVLPALDELDGFCSASLMVDRASGRAVSSATYDSVAAMERISAQLDRLKAASTQEAGAEVLDECDFELAVAHLRVPEMA
;
A
#
# COMPACT_ATOMS: atom_id res chain seq x y z
N MET A 1 -6.23 11.63 -5.94
CA MET A 1 -5.05 10.90 -6.48
C MET A 1 -5.39 9.42 -6.60
N TYR A 2 -4.70 8.68 -7.46
CA TYR A 2 -5.03 7.28 -7.75
C TYR A 2 -3.80 6.38 -7.63
N ALA A 3 -4.02 5.10 -7.42
CA ALA A 3 -2.96 4.12 -7.31
C ALA A 3 -3.30 2.86 -8.11
N ARG A 4 -2.28 2.23 -8.65
CA ARG A 4 -2.38 0.89 -9.22
C ARG A 4 -1.47 -0.04 -8.45
N SER A 5 -2.04 -1.06 -7.80
CA SER A 5 -1.29 -2.13 -7.17
C SER A 5 -1.17 -3.34 -8.08
N THR A 6 -0.01 -3.97 -8.03
CA THR A 6 0.29 -5.21 -8.74
C THR A 6 0.78 -6.22 -7.71
N THR A 7 -0.01 -7.25 -7.47
CA THR A 7 0.34 -8.35 -6.56
C THR A 7 0.89 -9.51 -7.36
N ILE A 8 2.03 -10.05 -6.91
CA ILE A 8 2.69 -11.24 -7.47
C ILE A 8 3.03 -12.18 -6.30
N HIS A 9 2.73 -13.47 -6.45
CA HIS A 9 3.23 -14.51 -5.55
C HIS A 9 4.49 -15.12 -6.16
N ALA A 10 5.64 -14.67 -5.66
CA ALA A 10 6.96 -15.05 -6.14
C ALA A 10 7.48 -16.31 -5.42
N PRO A 11 8.18 -17.22 -6.11
CA PRO A 11 9.05 -18.17 -5.45
C PRO A 11 10.07 -17.43 -4.55
N LEU A 12 10.29 -17.90 -3.34
CA LEU A 12 11.10 -17.17 -2.34
C LEU A 12 12.51 -16.81 -2.85
N LEU A 13 13.08 -17.67 -3.69
CA LEU A 13 14.41 -17.46 -4.29
C LEU A 13 14.46 -16.35 -5.34
N SER A 14 13.31 -15.93 -5.87
CA SER A 14 13.21 -14.88 -6.90
C SER A 14 12.99 -13.49 -6.31
N ILE A 15 12.66 -13.38 -5.03
CA ILE A 15 12.26 -12.12 -4.38
C ILE A 15 13.37 -11.07 -4.49
N ASP A 16 14.61 -11.40 -4.14
CA ASP A 16 15.70 -10.42 -4.15
C ASP A 16 16.03 -9.91 -5.56
N ALA A 17 15.97 -10.79 -6.56
CA ALA A 17 16.11 -10.40 -7.97
C ALA A 17 14.96 -9.46 -8.40
N GLY A 18 13.73 -9.74 -7.94
CA GLY A 18 12.58 -8.89 -8.18
C GLY A 18 12.72 -7.51 -7.54
N ILE A 19 13.15 -7.44 -6.27
CA ILE A 19 13.41 -6.17 -5.57
C ILE A 19 14.46 -5.34 -6.32
N GLU A 20 15.56 -5.96 -6.71
CA GLU A 20 16.64 -5.30 -7.45
C GLU A 20 16.14 -4.78 -8.80
N HIS A 21 15.34 -5.56 -9.51
CA HIS A 21 14.74 -5.15 -10.77
C HIS A 21 13.78 -3.95 -10.60
N VAL A 22 12.91 -3.98 -9.58
CA VAL A 22 12.03 -2.84 -9.29
C VAL A 22 12.82 -1.58 -8.98
N ARG A 23 13.87 -1.69 -8.17
CA ARG A 23 14.71 -0.54 -7.78
C ARG A 23 15.48 0.05 -8.95
N ASN A 24 16.11 -0.81 -9.76
CA ASN A 24 17.10 -0.39 -10.76
C ASN A 24 16.52 -0.22 -12.17
N THR A 25 15.34 -0.78 -12.45
CA THR A 25 14.74 -0.75 -13.80
C THR A 25 13.33 -0.17 -13.80
N VAL A 26 12.42 -0.72 -12.98
CA VAL A 26 11.02 -0.28 -12.98
C VAL A 26 10.90 1.16 -12.51
N MET A 27 11.49 1.50 -11.37
CA MET A 27 11.42 2.85 -10.82
C MET A 27 11.95 3.92 -11.78
N PRO A 28 13.15 3.81 -12.38
CA PRO A 28 13.63 4.78 -13.38
C PRO A 28 12.72 4.88 -14.61
N ALA A 29 12.18 3.75 -15.09
CA ALA A 29 11.29 3.75 -16.25
C ALA A 29 9.99 4.51 -15.98
N LEU A 30 9.45 4.43 -14.78
CA LEU A 30 8.20 5.11 -14.39
C LEU A 30 8.39 6.61 -14.14
N GLN A 31 9.57 7.05 -13.69
CA GLN A 31 9.84 8.47 -13.39
C GLN A 31 9.66 9.41 -14.58
N GLY A 32 9.77 8.90 -15.81
CA GLY A 32 9.57 9.66 -17.05
C GLY A 32 8.13 9.72 -17.55
N ILE A 33 7.20 9.02 -16.89
CA ILE A 33 5.79 8.96 -17.30
C ILE A 33 5.02 10.12 -16.66
N GLU A 34 4.26 10.86 -17.49
CA GLU A 34 3.45 11.97 -17.03
C GLU A 34 2.42 11.52 -15.97
N GLY A 35 2.30 12.32 -14.91
CA GLY A 35 1.39 12.06 -13.81
C GLY A 35 1.87 11.02 -12.80
N PHE A 36 3.01 10.35 -13.00
CA PHE A 36 3.60 9.46 -12.00
C PHE A 36 4.10 10.25 -10.78
N THR A 37 3.72 9.82 -9.58
CA THR A 37 4.07 10.50 -8.32
C THR A 37 4.81 9.61 -7.33
N GLY A 38 4.83 8.30 -7.52
CA GLY A 38 5.58 7.44 -6.62
C GLY A 38 5.37 5.96 -6.81
N LEU A 39 6.24 5.19 -6.17
CA LEU A 39 6.20 3.73 -6.13
C LEU A 39 6.62 3.22 -4.76
N SER A 40 5.92 2.19 -4.27
CA SER A 40 6.36 1.36 -3.15
C SER A 40 6.35 -0.12 -3.56
N LEU A 41 7.23 -0.90 -2.92
CA LEU A 41 7.25 -2.36 -3.02
C LEU A 41 7.20 -2.95 -1.61
N LEU A 42 6.15 -3.69 -1.34
CA LEU A 42 5.93 -4.48 -0.13
C LEU A 42 6.26 -5.94 -0.41
N VAL A 43 6.93 -6.60 0.52
CA VAL A 43 7.35 -8.00 0.37
C VAL A 43 7.08 -8.79 1.65
N ASP A 44 6.31 -9.86 1.53
CA ASP A 44 6.23 -10.90 2.55
C ASP A 44 7.13 -12.08 2.15
N ARG A 45 8.26 -12.20 2.83
CA ARG A 45 9.24 -13.26 2.57
C ARG A 45 8.79 -14.63 3.05
N SER A 46 7.71 -14.72 3.81
CA SER A 46 7.18 -16.01 4.27
C SER A 46 6.27 -16.66 3.24
N SER A 47 5.40 -15.88 2.61
CA SER A 47 4.44 -16.36 1.60
C SER A 47 4.89 -16.13 0.15
N GLY A 48 5.89 -15.27 -0.07
CA GLY A 48 6.29 -14.82 -1.40
C GLY A 48 5.38 -13.72 -1.98
N ARG A 49 4.46 -13.18 -1.21
CA ARG A 49 3.57 -12.11 -1.67
C ARG A 49 4.33 -10.79 -1.83
N CYS A 50 4.38 -10.29 -3.05
CA CYS A 50 5.02 -9.03 -3.39
C CYS A 50 3.97 -8.08 -3.98
N ILE A 51 3.89 -6.84 -3.47
CA ILE A 51 2.91 -5.85 -3.92
C ILE A 51 3.65 -4.58 -4.33
N THR A 52 3.66 -4.30 -5.63
CA THR A 52 4.15 -3.02 -6.15
C THR A 52 2.98 -2.07 -6.32
N THR A 53 3.01 -0.94 -5.65
CA THR A 53 1.98 0.10 -5.78
C THR A 53 2.58 1.33 -6.44
N THR A 54 1.98 1.79 -7.53
CA THR A 54 2.33 3.02 -8.25
C THR A 54 1.26 4.07 -7.99
N ALA A 55 1.67 5.31 -7.70
CA ALA A 55 0.77 6.43 -7.44
C ALA A 55 0.79 7.44 -8.59
N TRP A 56 -0.38 8.05 -8.88
CA TRP A 56 -0.65 8.88 -10.03
C TRP A 56 -1.45 10.13 -9.63
N GLN A 57 -1.21 11.24 -10.32
CA GLN A 57 -1.86 12.52 -10.05
C GLN A 57 -3.38 12.45 -10.24
N SER A 58 -3.85 11.66 -11.23
CA SER A 58 -5.27 11.49 -11.53
C SER A 58 -5.56 10.09 -12.08
N GLU A 59 -6.83 9.74 -12.17
CA GLU A 59 -7.30 8.49 -12.77
C GLU A 59 -6.96 8.46 -14.26
N GLU A 60 -7.12 9.59 -14.95
CA GLU A 60 -6.81 9.72 -16.38
C GLU A 60 -5.31 9.47 -16.63
N ALA A 61 -4.42 10.04 -15.80
CA ALA A 61 -2.98 9.81 -15.90
C ALA A 61 -2.64 8.34 -15.65
N MET A 62 -3.27 7.71 -14.66
CA MET A 62 -3.11 6.28 -14.39
C MET A 62 -3.54 5.43 -15.58
N HIS A 63 -4.71 5.71 -16.16
CA HIS A 63 -5.23 4.98 -17.32
C HIS A 63 -4.38 5.24 -18.58
N ALA A 64 -3.99 6.48 -18.85
CA ALA A 64 -3.12 6.83 -19.98
C ALA A 64 -1.76 6.13 -19.91
N SER A 65 -1.25 5.84 -18.71
CA SER A 65 0.01 5.13 -18.51
C SER A 65 -0.06 3.62 -18.83
N ALA A 66 -1.26 3.05 -18.97
CA ALA A 66 -1.48 1.59 -18.97
C ALA A 66 -0.66 0.85 -20.03
N GLU A 67 -0.60 1.38 -21.26
CA GLU A 67 0.15 0.75 -22.36
C GLU A 67 1.67 0.85 -22.16
N SER A 68 2.17 1.97 -21.66
CA SER A 68 3.59 2.19 -21.39
C SER A 68 4.08 1.37 -20.20
N VAL A 69 3.23 1.18 -19.18
CA VAL A 69 3.56 0.43 -17.94
C VAL A 69 3.45 -1.08 -18.16
N ARG A 70 2.58 -1.55 -19.05
CA ARG A 70 2.35 -2.99 -19.25
C ARG A 70 3.63 -3.78 -19.50
N PRO A 71 4.52 -3.43 -20.48
CA PRO A 71 5.73 -4.20 -20.71
C PRO A 71 6.69 -4.20 -19.51
N VAL A 72 6.74 -3.11 -18.77
CA VAL A 72 7.57 -2.97 -17.56
C VAL A 72 7.04 -3.91 -16.45
N ARG A 73 5.72 -3.92 -16.24
CA ARG A 73 5.05 -4.81 -15.27
C ARG A 73 5.19 -6.28 -15.66
N ASP A 74 4.95 -6.63 -16.93
CA ASP A 74 5.02 -8.00 -17.41
C ASP A 74 6.45 -8.55 -17.25
N ARG A 75 7.47 -7.72 -17.54
CA ARG A 75 8.87 -8.10 -17.29
C ARG A 75 9.18 -8.26 -15.80
N ALA A 76 8.65 -7.42 -14.94
CA ALA A 76 8.79 -7.58 -13.49
C ALA A 76 8.14 -8.88 -13.00
N ALA A 77 6.95 -9.23 -13.51
CA ALA A 77 6.27 -10.48 -13.18
C ALA A 77 7.08 -11.71 -13.59
N GLU A 78 7.71 -11.69 -14.77
CA GLU A 78 8.62 -12.76 -15.20
C GLU A 78 9.83 -12.94 -14.26
N ILE A 79 10.43 -11.83 -13.81
CA ILE A 79 11.60 -11.86 -12.91
C ILE A 79 11.20 -12.34 -11.52
N PHE A 80 10.06 -11.88 -10.98
CA PHE A 80 9.50 -12.44 -9.76
C PHE A 80 9.06 -13.89 -9.89
N GLY A 81 8.80 -14.36 -11.11
CA GLY A 81 8.42 -15.75 -11.38
C GLY A 81 6.95 -16.07 -11.08
N GLY A 82 6.06 -15.08 -11.11
CA GLY A 82 4.64 -15.22 -10.83
C GLY A 82 3.76 -14.47 -11.83
N SER A 83 2.43 -14.64 -11.71
CA SER A 83 1.45 -13.88 -12.48
C SER A 83 1.08 -12.59 -11.73
N ALA A 84 0.91 -11.49 -12.49
CA ALA A 84 0.50 -10.20 -11.97
C ALA A 84 -1.03 -10.13 -11.80
N GLN A 85 -1.49 -9.81 -10.60
CA GLN A 85 -2.87 -9.40 -10.31
C GLN A 85 -2.88 -7.89 -10.13
N VAL A 86 -3.68 -7.18 -10.91
CA VAL A 86 -3.71 -5.71 -10.95
C VAL A 86 -5.02 -5.21 -10.38
N GLU A 87 -4.94 -4.25 -9.47
CA GLU A 87 -6.07 -3.55 -8.88
C GLU A 87 -5.83 -2.04 -8.93
N GLU A 88 -6.90 -1.27 -9.06
CA GLU A 88 -6.85 0.19 -9.14
C GLU A 88 -7.65 0.78 -7.98
N TRP A 89 -7.18 1.91 -7.46
CA TRP A 89 -7.64 2.49 -6.22
C TRP A 89 -7.67 4.03 -6.30
N GLU A 90 -8.61 4.64 -5.63
CA GLU A 90 -8.50 6.04 -5.20
C GLU A 90 -7.65 6.10 -3.93
N ILE A 91 -6.67 7.00 -3.85
CA ILE A 91 -5.96 7.30 -2.61
C ILE A 91 -6.81 8.31 -1.84
N ALA A 92 -7.57 7.84 -0.85
CA ALA A 92 -8.46 8.66 -0.04
C ALA A 92 -7.73 9.39 1.08
N VAL A 93 -6.69 8.75 1.64
CA VAL A 93 -5.88 9.30 2.72
C VAL A 93 -4.42 8.92 2.50
N LEU A 94 -3.51 9.88 2.73
CA LEU A 94 -2.08 9.67 2.86
C LEU A 94 -1.52 10.64 3.91
N HIS A 95 -0.97 10.08 4.98
CA HIS A 95 -0.39 10.82 6.09
C HIS A 95 1.03 10.35 6.40
N ARG A 96 1.92 11.27 6.76
CA ARG A 96 3.31 10.99 7.14
C ARG A 96 3.69 11.78 8.37
N ASP A 97 4.09 11.06 9.41
CA ASP A 97 4.78 11.64 10.55
C ASP A 97 6.24 11.90 10.19
N HIS A 98 6.95 10.85 9.75
CA HIS A 98 8.33 10.96 9.28
C HIS A 98 8.65 9.98 8.17
N ARG A 99 9.84 10.15 7.58
CA ARG A 99 10.30 9.31 6.48
C ARG A 99 10.74 7.95 7.00
N SER A 100 10.20 6.88 6.41
CA SER A 100 10.63 5.50 6.69
C SER A 100 12.11 5.29 6.34
N ARG A 101 12.78 4.48 7.14
CA ARG A 101 14.20 4.09 7.01
C ARG A 101 14.32 2.65 6.52
N ASP A 102 15.55 2.22 6.25
CA ASP A 102 15.83 0.82 5.96
C ASP A 102 15.40 -0.05 7.15
N GLY A 103 14.73 -1.17 6.86
CA GLY A 103 14.16 -2.05 7.88
C GLY A 103 12.73 -1.70 8.31
N ALA A 104 12.13 -0.66 7.72
CA ALA A 104 10.72 -0.35 7.93
C ALA A 104 9.82 -1.51 7.50
N CYS A 105 8.71 -1.68 8.22
CA CYS A 105 7.69 -2.66 7.90
C CYS A 105 6.33 -2.01 7.75
N VAL A 106 5.43 -2.69 7.06
CA VAL A 106 4.07 -2.22 6.77
C VAL A 106 3.07 -3.29 7.18
N ARG A 107 2.09 -2.93 8.00
CA ARG A 107 0.87 -3.73 8.15
C ARG A 107 -0.17 -3.24 7.15
N ALA A 108 -0.63 -4.14 6.29
CA ALA A 108 -1.70 -3.87 5.35
C ALA A 108 -2.93 -4.69 5.72
N THR A 109 -4.09 -4.01 5.82
CA THR A 109 -5.38 -4.62 6.17
C THR A 109 -6.38 -4.32 5.07
N TRP A 110 -6.89 -5.37 4.43
CA TRP A 110 -7.95 -5.28 3.43
C TRP A 110 -9.29 -5.41 4.11
N VAL A 111 -10.18 -4.49 3.81
CA VAL A 111 -11.53 -4.45 4.38
C VAL A 111 -12.57 -4.27 3.28
N LYS A 112 -13.81 -4.57 3.63
CA LYS A 112 -14.98 -4.30 2.80
C LYS A 112 -16.07 -3.64 3.63
N VAL A 113 -16.66 -2.59 3.06
CA VAL A 113 -17.86 -1.92 3.57
C VAL A 113 -18.95 -1.95 2.50
N ASP A 114 -20.17 -1.59 2.86
CA ASP A 114 -21.18 -1.26 1.86
C ASP A 114 -20.68 -0.07 1.01
N PRO A 115 -20.74 -0.12 -0.34
CA PRO A 115 -20.29 0.98 -1.19
C PRO A 115 -20.89 2.35 -0.81
N ASP A 116 -22.13 2.39 -0.34
CA ASP A 116 -22.80 3.62 0.10
C ASP A 116 -22.22 4.16 1.43
N GLN A 117 -21.43 3.39 2.15
CA GLN A 117 -20.80 3.78 3.43
C GLN A 117 -19.30 4.09 3.31
N ILE A 118 -18.75 4.09 2.10
CA ILE A 118 -17.29 4.29 1.89
C ILE A 118 -16.83 5.65 2.44
N ASP A 119 -17.62 6.71 2.26
CA ASP A 119 -17.29 8.05 2.77
C ASP A 119 -17.30 8.09 4.31
N GLN A 120 -18.23 7.39 4.95
CA GLN A 120 -18.24 7.22 6.40
C GLN A 120 -17.00 6.46 6.87
N GLY A 121 -16.60 5.40 6.16
CA GLY A 121 -15.36 4.66 6.46
C GLY A 121 -14.11 5.54 6.35
N ILE A 122 -14.03 6.40 5.34
CA ILE A 122 -12.95 7.39 5.17
C ILE A 122 -12.95 8.39 6.34
N ASP A 123 -14.11 8.90 6.76
CA ASP A 123 -14.23 9.83 7.89
C ASP A 123 -13.79 9.18 9.21
N VAL A 124 -14.20 7.94 9.48
CA VAL A 124 -13.72 7.16 10.65
C VAL A 124 -12.20 7.01 10.60
N TYR A 125 -11.63 6.71 9.43
CA TYR A 125 -10.19 6.59 9.29
C TYR A 125 -9.47 7.90 9.63
N LYS A 126 -9.95 9.03 9.12
CA LYS A 126 -9.37 10.37 9.36
C LYS A 126 -9.51 10.83 10.80
N THR A 127 -10.66 10.58 11.42
CA THR A 127 -10.98 11.16 12.74
C THR A 127 -10.66 10.27 13.93
N ALA A 128 -10.56 8.96 13.73
CA ALA A 128 -10.29 8.00 14.79
C ALA A 128 -8.97 7.23 14.57
N VAL A 129 -8.74 6.70 13.35
CA VAL A 129 -7.59 5.83 13.10
C VAL A 129 -6.28 6.63 13.02
N LEU A 130 -6.22 7.67 12.18
CA LEU A 130 -4.99 8.46 12.01
C LEU A 130 -4.48 9.07 13.31
N PRO A 131 -5.30 9.78 14.11
CA PRO A 131 -4.83 10.35 15.38
C PRO A 131 -4.30 9.29 16.36
N ALA A 132 -4.94 8.11 16.38
CA ALA A 132 -4.49 7.01 17.22
C ALA A 132 -3.18 6.38 16.73
N LEU A 133 -2.92 6.34 15.42
CA LEU A 133 -1.66 5.88 14.85
C LEU A 133 -0.51 6.85 15.14
N ASP A 134 -0.76 8.16 15.06
CA ASP A 134 0.23 9.21 15.33
C ASP A 134 0.77 9.19 16.78
N GLU A 135 -0.02 8.65 17.72
CA GLU A 135 0.41 8.50 19.13
C GLU A 135 1.27 7.25 19.36
N LEU A 136 1.45 6.38 18.35
CA LEU A 136 2.17 5.12 18.51
C LEU A 136 3.66 5.27 18.23
N ASP A 137 4.49 4.82 19.17
CA ASP A 137 5.95 4.83 19.02
C ASP A 137 6.41 4.03 17.79
N GLY A 138 7.16 4.70 16.91
CA GLY A 138 7.71 4.10 15.69
C GLY A 138 6.76 4.10 14.51
N PHE A 139 5.62 4.79 14.59
CA PHE A 139 4.77 5.04 13.44
C PHE A 139 5.45 6.02 12.47
N CYS A 140 5.43 5.72 11.16
CA CYS A 140 6.04 6.54 10.10
C CYS A 140 5.01 7.20 9.20
N SER A 141 4.05 6.42 8.72
CA SER A 141 3.04 6.89 7.76
C SER A 141 1.86 5.94 7.67
N ALA A 142 0.73 6.45 7.19
CA ALA A 142 -0.43 5.64 6.87
C ALA A 142 -1.09 6.08 5.56
N SER A 143 -1.74 5.14 4.89
CA SER A 143 -2.58 5.41 3.72
C SER A 143 -3.85 4.59 3.77
N LEU A 144 -4.92 5.15 3.20
CA LEU A 144 -6.16 4.45 2.90
C LEU A 144 -6.42 4.56 1.40
N MET A 145 -6.46 3.43 0.73
CA MET A 145 -6.86 3.32 -0.67
C MET A 145 -8.23 2.65 -0.75
N VAL A 146 -9.10 3.13 -1.64
CA VAL A 146 -10.49 2.67 -1.74
C VAL A 146 -10.87 2.37 -3.19
N ASP A 147 -11.67 1.35 -3.38
CA ASP A 147 -12.46 1.10 -4.59
C ASP A 147 -13.93 1.37 -4.27
N ARG A 148 -14.43 2.52 -4.69
CA ARG A 148 -15.79 2.98 -4.39
C ARG A 148 -16.86 2.07 -4.98
N ALA A 149 -16.59 1.43 -6.11
CA ALA A 149 -17.56 0.59 -6.80
C ALA A 149 -17.82 -0.72 -6.05
N SER A 150 -16.78 -1.33 -5.49
CA SER A 150 -16.89 -2.59 -4.77
C SER A 150 -17.04 -2.45 -3.25
N GLY A 151 -16.78 -1.26 -2.69
CA GLY A 151 -16.72 -1.03 -1.26
C GLY A 151 -15.45 -1.61 -0.60
N ARG A 152 -14.46 -2.03 -1.41
CA ARG A 152 -13.18 -2.54 -0.89
C ARG A 152 -12.24 -1.40 -0.56
N ALA A 153 -11.48 -1.58 0.51
CA ALA A 153 -10.43 -0.65 0.89
C ALA A 153 -9.20 -1.41 1.41
N VAL A 154 -8.05 -0.76 1.33
CA VAL A 154 -6.83 -1.22 1.96
C VAL A 154 -6.20 -0.10 2.78
N SER A 155 -6.05 -0.36 4.08
CA SER A 155 -5.30 0.48 5.01
C SER A 155 -3.88 -0.06 5.09
N SER A 156 -2.88 0.82 4.95
CA SER A 156 -1.47 0.46 5.13
C SER A 156 -0.84 1.41 6.14
N ALA A 157 -0.27 0.87 7.21
CA ALA A 157 0.46 1.62 8.22
C ALA A 157 1.92 1.16 8.26
N THR A 158 2.85 2.12 8.14
CA THR A 158 4.29 1.89 8.11
C THR A 158 4.90 2.20 9.47
N TYR A 159 5.82 1.36 9.90
CA TYR A 159 6.55 1.46 11.17
C TYR A 159 8.05 1.37 10.93
N ASP A 160 8.83 1.97 11.84
CA ASP A 160 10.31 2.01 11.79
C ASP A 160 10.96 0.64 11.69
N SER A 161 10.34 -0.38 12.30
CA SER A 161 10.84 -1.76 12.28
C SER A 161 9.75 -2.75 12.72
N VAL A 162 9.96 -4.03 12.41
CA VAL A 162 9.12 -5.14 12.91
C VAL A 162 9.05 -5.11 14.44
N ALA A 163 10.17 -4.90 15.14
CA ALA A 163 10.20 -4.83 16.59
C ALA A 163 9.39 -3.64 17.16
N ALA A 164 9.33 -2.50 16.46
CA ALA A 164 8.47 -1.38 16.84
C ALA A 164 7.00 -1.76 16.71
N MET A 165 6.60 -2.34 15.61
CA MET A 165 5.24 -2.79 15.35
C MET A 165 4.79 -3.89 16.33
N GLU A 166 5.64 -4.87 16.63
CA GLU A 166 5.35 -5.95 17.58
C GLU A 166 5.08 -5.42 19.00
N ARG A 167 5.83 -4.41 19.46
CA ARG A 167 5.62 -3.80 20.79
C ARG A 167 4.22 -3.19 20.96
N ILE A 168 3.62 -2.71 19.88
CA ILE A 168 2.30 -2.05 19.88
C ILE A 168 1.19 -2.93 19.31
N SER A 169 1.47 -4.20 19.01
CA SER A 169 0.52 -5.10 18.32
C SER A 169 -0.85 -5.17 18.99
N ALA A 170 -0.89 -5.27 20.34
CA ALA A 170 -2.15 -5.30 21.09
C ALA A 170 -2.94 -3.97 21.00
N GLN A 171 -2.25 -2.83 20.80
CA GLN A 171 -2.91 -1.53 20.57
C GLN A 171 -3.48 -1.47 19.16
N LEU A 172 -2.72 -1.95 18.17
CA LEU A 172 -3.16 -2.04 16.78
C LEU A 172 -4.39 -2.95 16.63
N ASP A 173 -4.41 -4.10 17.29
CA ASP A 173 -5.55 -5.01 17.24
C ASP A 173 -6.83 -4.39 17.85
N ARG A 174 -6.68 -3.64 18.95
CA ARG A 174 -7.81 -2.90 19.55
C ARG A 174 -8.30 -1.77 18.64
N LEU A 175 -7.37 -1.00 18.06
CA LEU A 175 -7.71 0.08 17.13
C LEU A 175 -8.45 -0.47 15.90
N LYS A 176 -7.92 -1.53 15.30
CA LYS A 176 -8.55 -2.23 14.17
C LYS A 176 -9.97 -2.70 14.52
N ALA A 177 -10.14 -3.41 15.65
CA ALA A 177 -11.45 -3.91 16.06
C ALA A 177 -12.47 -2.79 16.29
N ALA A 178 -12.06 -1.68 16.93
CA ALA A 178 -12.93 -0.54 17.17
C ALA A 178 -13.32 0.17 15.87
N SER A 179 -12.34 0.49 15.02
CA SER A 179 -12.57 1.24 13.78
C SER A 179 -13.36 0.42 12.75
N THR A 180 -13.12 -0.87 12.62
CA THR A 180 -13.90 -1.73 11.72
C THR A 180 -15.35 -1.89 12.18
N GLN A 181 -15.56 -1.97 13.48
CA GLN A 181 -16.92 -1.99 14.05
C GLN A 181 -17.65 -0.65 13.78
N GLU A 182 -16.98 0.49 14.00
CA GLU A 182 -17.56 1.82 13.79
C GLU A 182 -17.87 2.08 12.31
N ALA A 183 -16.98 1.66 11.41
CA ALA A 183 -17.15 1.79 9.96
C ALA A 183 -18.11 0.74 9.36
N GLY A 184 -18.59 -0.25 10.13
CA GLY A 184 -19.34 -1.39 9.61
C GLY A 184 -18.55 -2.24 8.61
N ALA A 185 -17.24 -2.31 8.78
CA ALA A 185 -16.32 -2.97 7.85
C ALA A 185 -16.06 -4.43 8.22
N GLU A 186 -16.00 -5.29 7.22
CA GLU A 186 -15.51 -6.66 7.32
C GLU A 186 -14.03 -6.70 6.98
N VAL A 187 -13.20 -7.32 7.82
CA VAL A 187 -11.79 -7.58 7.51
C VAL A 187 -11.71 -8.77 6.57
N LEU A 188 -11.15 -8.57 5.39
CA LEU A 188 -10.96 -9.60 4.36
C LEU A 188 -9.62 -10.31 4.49
N ASP A 189 -8.56 -9.55 4.82
CA ASP A 189 -7.18 -10.04 4.90
C ASP A 189 -6.32 -9.06 5.70
N GLU A 190 -5.24 -9.55 6.30
CA GLU A 190 -4.21 -8.74 6.95
C GLU A 190 -2.85 -9.41 6.77
N CYS A 191 -1.84 -8.62 6.45
CA CYS A 191 -0.50 -9.12 6.27
C CYS A 191 0.54 -8.07 6.65
N ASP A 192 1.65 -8.53 7.22
CA ASP A 192 2.82 -7.72 7.52
C ASP A 192 3.88 -7.90 6.43
N PHE A 193 4.47 -6.80 6.00
CA PHE A 193 5.42 -6.75 4.90
C PHE A 193 6.71 -6.02 5.29
N GLU A 194 7.81 -6.40 4.68
CA GLU A 194 9.00 -5.56 4.52
C GLU A 194 8.69 -4.45 3.53
N LEU A 195 9.06 -3.20 3.85
CA LEU A 195 9.07 -2.09 2.88
C LEU A 195 10.38 -2.11 2.09
N ALA A 196 10.41 -2.87 0.99
CA ALA A 196 11.62 -3.10 0.22
C ALA A 196 12.04 -1.92 -0.66
N VAL A 197 11.05 -1.17 -1.20
CA VAL A 197 11.27 0.06 -1.97
C VAL A 197 10.22 1.10 -1.59
N ALA A 198 10.64 2.34 -1.34
CA ALA A 198 9.75 3.46 -1.11
C ALA A 198 10.28 4.71 -1.83
N HIS A 199 9.55 5.18 -2.84
CA HIS A 199 9.80 6.44 -3.52
C HIS A 199 8.46 7.14 -3.72
N LEU A 200 8.03 7.86 -2.71
CA LEU A 200 6.72 8.50 -2.71
C LEU A 200 6.90 10.03 -2.68
N ARG A 201 6.51 10.69 -3.77
CA ARG A 201 6.39 12.15 -3.89
C ARG A 201 4.92 12.58 -3.84
N VAL A 202 4.07 11.70 -3.36
CA VAL A 202 2.64 11.95 -3.18
C VAL A 202 2.47 13.02 -2.11
N PRO A 203 1.70 14.10 -2.36
CA PRO A 203 1.35 15.08 -1.33
C PRO A 203 0.59 14.42 -0.18
N GLU A 204 0.73 15.00 1.01
CA GLU A 204 -0.08 14.60 2.15
C GLU A 204 -1.57 14.87 1.87
N MET A 205 -2.43 13.92 2.25
CA MET A 205 -3.88 13.95 2.01
C MET A 205 -4.58 13.41 3.27
N ALA A 206 -4.57 14.19 4.34
CA ALA A 206 -5.22 13.85 5.61
C ALA A 206 -6.46 14.72 5.87
#